data_9e055125fefe4380f0a9ae9d0a337c17
#
_entry.id   9e055125fefe4380f0a9ae9d0a337c17
#
_cell.length_a   1.000
_cell.length_b   1.000
_cell.length_c   1.000
_cell.angle_alpha   90.00
_cell.angle_beta   90.00
_cell.angle_gamma   90.00
#
_symmetry.space_group_name_H-M   'P 1'
#
loop_
_entity.id
_entity.type
_entity.pdbx_description
1 polymer ?
#
loop_
_entity_poly.entity_id
_entity_poly.type
_entity_poly.pdbx_seq_one_letter_code
_entity_poly.pdbx_strand_id
1 'polypeptide(L)'
;MAFKKIYLTIAIIPVVLVTIFILNNITFSNRNEFDLEIDALKEEQSLFTHTRVTITNTGKQPLTNIQINYGNTSETVALLEPGHSYPLSPAAGSNLQRIIATSDQGINITKEYRTPITMPGMMG
;
A
#
# COMPACT_ATOMS: atom_id res chain seq x y z
N MET A 1 -29.53 -50.42 5.08
CA MET A 1 -30.19 -49.10 4.98
C MET A 1 -29.45 -48.03 5.76
N ALA A 2 -28.86 -48.38 6.89
CA ALA A 2 -28.05 -47.40 7.66
C ALA A 2 -26.85 -46.83 6.88
N PHE A 3 -26.31 -47.58 5.94
CA PHE A 3 -25.15 -47.16 5.16
C PHE A 3 -25.41 -45.96 4.25
N LYS A 4 -26.62 -45.86 3.69
CA LYS A 4 -26.97 -44.71 2.82
C LYS A 4 -27.01 -43.39 3.60
N LYS A 5 -27.48 -43.41 4.84
CA LYS A 5 -27.51 -42.22 5.68
C LYS A 5 -26.11 -41.76 6.07
N ILE A 6 -25.20 -42.69 6.31
CA ILE A 6 -23.82 -42.38 6.64
C ILE A 6 -23.11 -41.75 5.45
N TYR A 7 -23.30 -42.24 4.26
CA TYR A 7 -22.68 -41.67 3.06
C TYR A 7 -23.19 -40.26 2.77
N LEU A 8 -24.46 -39.99 2.94
CA LEU A 8 -25.02 -38.67 2.78
C LEU A 8 -24.41 -37.66 3.76
N THR A 9 -24.28 -38.05 5.02
CA THR A 9 -23.69 -37.20 6.04
C THR A 9 -22.22 -36.89 5.74
N ILE A 10 -21.45 -37.88 5.33
CA ILE A 10 -20.04 -37.74 4.99
C ILE A 10 -19.86 -36.83 3.77
N ALA A 11 -20.78 -36.92 2.78
CA ALA A 11 -20.70 -36.10 1.58
C ALA A 11 -21.00 -34.60 1.86
N ILE A 12 -21.88 -34.30 2.81
CA ILE A 12 -22.25 -32.91 3.13
C ILE A 12 -21.15 -32.17 3.88
N ILE A 13 -20.45 -32.83 4.79
CA ILE A 13 -19.41 -32.18 5.61
C ILE A 13 -18.29 -31.56 4.76
N PRO A 14 -17.67 -32.24 3.76
CA PRO A 14 -16.65 -31.64 2.93
C PRO A 14 -17.15 -30.45 2.12
N VAL A 15 -18.37 -30.49 1.63
CA VAL A 15 -18.96 -29.40 0.84
C VAL A 15 -19.13 -28.16 1.70
N VAL A 16 -19.59 -28.31 2.93
CA VAL A 16 -19.74 -27.18 3.86
C VAL A 16 -18.39 -26.56 4.19
N LEU A 17 -17.36 -27.38 4.45
CA LEU A 17 -16.02 -26.89 4.73
C LEU A 17 -15.42 -26.11 3.56
N VAL A 18 -15.58 -26.62 2.35
CA VAL A 18 -15.09 -25.93 1.15
C VAL A 18 -15.83 -24.62 0.95
N THR A 19 -17.13 -24.58 1.17
CA THR A 19 -17.92 -23.36 1.05
C THR A 19 -17.46 -22.30 2.07
N ILE A 20 -17.21 -22.68 3.31
CA ILE A 20 -16.72 -21.78 4.35
C ILE A 20 -15.35 -21.23 3.96
N PHE A 21 -14.46 -22.09 3.44
CA PHE A 21 -13.13 -21.70 3.00
C PHE A 21 -13.19 -20.65 1.88
N ILE A 22 -14.03 -20.88 0.89
CA ILE A 22 -14.22 -19.95 -0.24
C ILE A 22 -14.77 -18.62 0.25
N LEU A 23 -15.77 -18.62 1.13
CA LEU A 23 -16.34 -17.40 1.67
C LEU A 23 -15.32 -16.60 2.48
N ASN A 24 -14.49 -17.26 3.26
CA ASN A 24 -13.44 -16.59 4.01
C ASN A 24 -12.41 -15.94 3.08
N ASN A 25 -12.03 -16.62 2.02
CA ASN A 25 -11.08 -16.07 1.04
C ASN A 25 -11.68 -14.88 0.30
N ILE A 26 -12.93 -14.94 -0.08
CA ILE A 26 -13.61 -13.82 -0.73
C ILE A 26 -13.70 -12.63 0.22
N THR A 27 -14.02 -12.86 1.49
CA THR A 27 -14.10 -11.80 2.48
C THR A 27 -12.74 -11.14 2.69
N PHE A 28 -11.66 -11.90 2.72
CA PHE A 28 -10.31 -11.36 2.85
C PHE A 28 -9.86 -10.62 1.62
N SER A 29 -10.24 -11.06 0.42
CA SER A 29 -9.83 -10.38 -0.80
C SER A 29 -10.51 -9.02 -0.97
N ASN A 30 -11.65 -8.77 -0.32
CA ASN A 30 -12.32 -7.48 -0.31
C ASN A 30 -11.67 -6.48 0.64
N ARG A 31 -10.77 -6.93 1.49
CA ARG A 31 -9.98 -6.07 2.35
C ARG A 31 -8.59 -5.96 1.78
N ASN A 32 -8.08 -4.76 1.71
CA ASN A 32 -6.74 -4.52 1.20
C ASN A 32 -5.71 -5.11 2.15
N GLU A 33 -5.37 -6.39 1.94
CA GLU A 33 -4.31 -7.04 2.73
C GLU A 33 -2.99 -6.34 2.52
N PHE A 34 -2.70 -6.01 1.28
CA PHE A 34 -1.50 -5.26 0.93
C PHE A 34 -1.93 -3.92 0.34
N ASP A 35 -1.59 -2.85 1.01
CA ASP A 35 -1.91 -1.52 0.55
C ASP A 35 -0.83 -0.54 1.03
N LEU A 36 -0.59 0.47 0.24
CA LEU A 36 0.42 1.48 0.53
C LEU A 36 -0.10 2.84 0.13
N GLU A 37 0.00 3.78 1.04
CA GLU A 37 -0.31 5.18 0.76
C GLU A 37 0.97 5.99 0.68
N ILE A 38 1.04 6.86 -0.31
CA ILE A 38 2.17 7.76 -0.51
C ILE A 38 1.66 9.18 -0.37
N ASP A 39 2.28 9.94 0.53
CA ASP A 39 2.08 11.38 0.63
C ASP A 39 3.34 12.08 0.17
N ALA A 40 3.29 12.68 -1.00
CA ALA A 40 4.40 13.37 -1.61
C ALA A 40 4.12 14.86 -1.62
N LEU A 41 4.83 15.60 -0.79
CA LEU A 41 4.66 17.03 -0.64
C LEU A 41 5.88 17.77 -1.18
N LYS A 42 5.62 18.78 -2.00
CA LYS A 42 6.64 19.65 -2.57
C LYS A 42 6.32 21.08 -2.17
N GLU A 43 7.18 21.68 -1.36
CA GLU A 43 7.08 23.08 -0.95
C GLU A 43 8.19 23.90 -1.59
N GLU A 44 7.81 24.97 -2.25
CA GLU A 44 8.78 25.93 -2.78
C GLU A 44 8.85 27.12 -1.83
N GLN A 45 10.03 27.33 -1.25
CA GLN A 45 10.27 28.44 -0.34
C GLN A 45 11.43 29.27 -0.88
N SER A 46 11.14 30.46 -1.37
CA SER A 46 12.15 31.43 -1.84
C SER A 46 13.17 30.78 -2.78
N LEU A 47 14.32 30.39 -2.23
CA LEU A 47 15.42 29.83 -2.98
C LEU A 47 15.50 28.29 -2.88
N PHE A 48 14.63 27.69 -2.08
CA PHE A 48 14.70 26.27 -1.79
C PHE A 48 13.39 25.57 -2.10
N THR A 49 13.51 24.36 -2.65
CA THR A 49 12.38 23.45 -2.78
C THR A 49 12.53 22.38 -1.72
N HIS A 50 11.58 22.32 -0.79
CA HIS A 50 11.50 21.25 0.19
C HIS A 50 10.59 20.16 -0.31
N THR A 51 11.10 18.95 -0.30
CA THR A 51 10.28 17.78 -0.63
C THR A 51 10.22 16.86 0.55
N ARG A 52 9.03 16.37 0.84
CA ARG A 52 8.80 15.40 1.90
C ARG A 52 7.91 14.29 1.37
N VAL A 53 8.37 13.07 1.51
CA VAL A 53 7.63 11.91 1.10
C VAL A 53 7.43 11.03 2.31
N THR A 54 6.20 10.64 2.56
CA THR A 54 5.86 9.71 3.63
C THR A 54 5.10 8.54 3.02
N ILE A 55 5.56 7.32 3.28
CA ILE A 55 4.84 6.12 2.90
C ILE A 55 4.23 5.51 4.14
N THR A 56 3.00 5.02 4.01
CA THR A 56 2.26 4.40 5.11
C THR A 56 1.69 3.07 4.63
N ASN A 57 1.92 2.02 5.40
CA ASN A 57 1.28 0.74 5.13
C ASN A 57 -0.15 0.79 5.68
N THR A 58 -1.11 0.95 4.78
CA THR A 58 -2.54 1.00 5.12
C THR A 58 -3.21 -0.36 5.01
N GLY A 59 -2.46 -1.38 4.61
CA GLY A 59 -2.93 -2.75 4.55
C GLY A 59 -2.85 -3.46 5.89
N LYS A 60 -3.08 -4.75 5.86
CA LYS A 60 -3.09 -5.60 7.06
C LYS A 60 -1.85 -6.43 7.20
N GLN A 61 -1.04 -6.54 6.15
CA GLN A 61 0.15 -7.37 6.13
C GLN A 61 1.39 -6.51 5.95
N PRO A 62 2.55 -6.97 6.43
CA PRO A 62 3.80 -6.25 6.23
C PRO A 62 4.16 -6.17 4.75
N LEU A 63 4.79 -5.07 4.37
CA LEU A 63 5.34 -4.88 3.03
C LEU A 63 6.86 -4.97 3.10
N THR A 64 7.45 -5.69 2.15
CA THR A 64 8.90 -5.89 2.10
C THR A 64 9.47 -5.41 0.77
N ASN A 65 10.74 -4.99 0.81
CA ASN A 65 11.47 -4.51 -0.35
C ASN A 65 10.69 -3.46 -1.15
N ILE A 66 10.21 -2.45 -0.45
CA ILE A 66 9.50 -1.34 -1.08
C ILE A 66 10.54 -0.49 -1.79
N GLN A 67 10.43 -0.43 -3.11
CA GLN A 67 11.31 0.40 -3.92
C GLN A 67 10.60 1.67 -4.28
N ILE A 68 11.18 2.80 -3.91
CA ILE A 68 10.65 4.12 -4.19
C ILE A 68 11.51 4.73 -5.28
N ASN A 69 10.90 4.93 -6.44
CA ASN A 69 11.60 5.47 -7.59
C ASN A 69 11.17 6.93 -7.80
N TYR A 70 12.14 7.82 -7.73
CA TYR A 70 11.92 9.26 -7.92
C TYR A 70 12.21 9.72 -9.35
N GLY A 71 12.39 8.79 -10.25
CA GLY A 71 12.74 9.05 -11.65
C GLY A 71 14.21 8.76 -11.91
N ASN A 72 15.09 9.63 -11.44
CA ASN A 72 16.54 9.47 -11.62
C ASN A 72 17.26 8.97 -10.39
N THR A 73 16.58 8.85 -9.26
CA THR A 73 17.11 8.27 -8.02
C THR A 73 16.06 7.31 -7.44
N SER A 74 16.52 6.43 -6.56
CA SER A 74 15.61 5.49 -5.90
C SER A 74 16.07 5.17 -4.50
N GLU A 75 15.13 4.73 -3.65
CA GLU A 75 15.40 4.26 -2.30
C GLU A 75 14.66 2.94 -2.07
N THR A 76 15.16 2.14 -1.13
CA THR A 76 14.54 0.88 -0.77
C THR A 76 14.24 0.86 0.72
N VAL A 77 13.01 0.51 1.07
CA VAL A 77 12.59 0.27 2.45
C VAL A 77 12.42 -1.24 2.62
N ALA A 78 13.23 -1.82 3.50
CA ALA A 78 13.29 -3.27 3.64
C ALA A 78 12.00 -3.86 4.21
N LEU A 79 11.39 -3.17 5.17
CA LEU A 79 10.18 -3.64 5.84
C LEU A 79 9.34 -2.45 6.28
N LEU A 80 8.03 -2.54 6.06
CA LEU A 80 7.06 -1.57 6.56
C LEU A 80 5.87 -2.33 7.11
N GLU A 81 5.71 -2.29 8.43
CA GLU A 81 4.64 -3.01 9.11
C GLU A 81 3.29 -2.29 8.97
N PRO A 82 2.17 -3.02 9.12
CA PRO A 82 0.84 -2.40 9.01
C PRO A 82 0.66 -1.25 10.00
N GLY A 83 0.09 -0.16 9.51
CA GLY A 83 -0.15 1.04 10.32
C GLY A 83 1.07 1.90 10.56
N HIS A 84 2.24 1.48 10.10
CA HIS A 84 3.48 2.24 10.26
C HIS A 84 3.72 3.16 9.08
N SER A 85 4.37 4.28 9.36
CA SER A 85 4.77 5.26 8.35
C SER A 85 6.28 5.39 8.32
N TYR A 86 6.81 5.66 7.15
CA TYR A 86 8.25 5.84 6.96
C TYR A 86 8.49 7.15 6.19
N PRO A 87 9.22 8.11 6.78
CA PRO A 87 9.55 9.35 6.08
C PRO A 87 10.72 9.12 5.12
N LEU A 88 10.64 9.74 3.96
CA LEU A 88 11.66 9.67 2.93
C LEU A 88 12.03 11.08 2.52
N SER A 89 13.30 11.26 2.18
CA SER A 89 13.79 12.53 1.64
C SER A 89 14.43 12.26 0.29
N PRO A 90 13.79 12.66 -0.81
CA PRO A 90 14.38 12.48 -2.12
C PRO A 90 15.75 13.15 -2.21
N ALA A 91 16.69 12.47 -2.84
CA ALA A 91 18.03 13.01 -3.00
C ALA A 91 18.04 14.25 -3.88
N ALA A 92 19.06 15.09 -3.69
CA ALA A 92 19.22 16.26 -4.54
C ALA A 92 19.34 15.83 -6.01
N GLY A 93 18.65 16.55 -6.89
CA GLY A 93 18.60 16.20 -8.31
C GLY A 93 17.52 15.20 -8.69
N SER A 94 16.71 14.77 -7.72
CA SER A 94 15.58 13.88 -8.02
C SER A 94 14.54 14.59 -8.88
N ASN A 95 13.87 13.81 -9.73
CA ASN A 95 12.74 14.34 -10.49
C ASN A 95 11.55 14.53 -9.56
N LEU A 96 11.11 15.77 -9.42
CA LEU A 96 10.05 16.13 -8.47
C LEU A 96 8.68 16.17 -9.14
N GLN A 97 8.42 15.29 -10.09
CA GLN A 97 7.12 15.22 -10.75
C GLN A 97 6.25 14.11 -10.17
N ARG A 98 6.80 12.93 -10.01
CA ARG A 98 6.04 11.79 -9.51
C ARG A 98 6.95 10.76 -8.87
N ILE A 99 6.33 9.90 -8.07
CA ILE A 99 6.99 8.80 -7.38
C ILE A 99 6.30 7.52 -7.79
N ILE A 100 7.09 6.48 -8.02
CA ILE A 100 6.59 5.14 -8.27
C ILE A 100 7.08 4.25 -7.14
N ALA A 101 6.16 3.58 -6.46
CA ALA A 101 6.48 2.65 -5.37
C ALA A 101 6.06 1.24 -5.76
N THR A 102 6.97 0.30 -5.59
CA THR A 102 6.72 -1.12 -5.83
C THR A 102 7.15 -1.93 -4.62
N SER A 103 6.55 -3.09 -4.42
CA SER A 103 6.92 -3.99 -3.34
C SER A 103 6.91 -5.43 -3.81
N ASP A 104 7.52 -6.32 -3.01
CA ASP A 104 7.50 -7.77 -3.28
C ASP A 104 6.09 -8.34 -3.32
N GLN A 105 5.15 -7.69 -2.64
CA GLN A 105 3.77 -8.12 -2.58
C GLN A 105 2.95 -7.72 -3.80
N GLY A 106 3.59 -7.17 -4.82
CA GLY A 106 2.93 -6.79 -6.06
C GLY A 106 2.32 -5.41 -6.08
N ILE A 107 2.62 -4.58 -5.09
CA ILE A 107 2.16 -3.20 -5.08
C ILE A 107 2.91 -2.42 -6.17
N ASN A 108 2.16 -1.62 -6.92
CA ASN A 108 2.71 -0.71 -7.92
C ASN A 108 1.85 0.53 -7.94
N ILE A 109 2.33 1.59 -7.31
CA ILE A 109 1.58 2.83 -7.13
C ILE A 109 2.40 3.99 -7.68
N THR A 110 1.73 4.86 -8.42
CA THR A 110 2.30 6.12 -8.90
C THR A 110 1.59 7.27 -8.21
N LYS A 111 2.37 8.20 -7.66
CA LYS A 111 1.83 9.37 -6.96
C LYS A 111 2.52 10.62 -7.44
N GLU A 112 1.75 11.63 -7.77
CA GLU A 112 2.29 12.94 -8.11
C GLU A 112 2.54 13.76 -6.85
N TYR A 113 3.52 14.65 -6.90
CA TYR A 113 3.74 15.59 -5.82
C TYR A 113 2.62 16.61 -5.78
N ARG A 114 2.17 16.90 -4.56
CA ARG A 114 1.22 17.97 -4.33
C ARG A 114 1.90 19.16 -3.71
N THR A 115 1.39 20.34 -3.97
CA THR A 115 1.83 21.56 -3.33
C THR A 115 0.86 21.92 -2.23
N PRO A 116 1.34 22.58 -1.13
CA PRO A 116 0.43 23.06 -0.09
C PRO A 116 -0.57 24.06 -0.68
N ILE A 117 -1.80 24.00 -0.19
CA ILE A 117 -2.83 24.94 -0.60
C ILE A 117 -2.53 26.28 0.06
N THR A 118 -2.33 27.30 -0.76
CA THR A 118 -2.19 28.67 -0.27
C THR A 118 -3.58 29.30 -0.23
N MET A 119 -4.04 29.64 0.95
CA MET A 119 -5.34 30.28 1.10
C MET A 119 -5.28 31.72 0.63
N PRO A 120 -6.30 32.22 -0.10
CA PRO A 120 -6.34 33.64 -0.46
C PRO A 120 -6.33 34.50 0.79
N GLY A 121 -5.48 35.52 0.79
CA GLY A 121 -5.32 36.41 1.94
C GLY A 121 -4.27 35.97 2.93
N MET A 122 -3.77 34.78 2.83
CA MET A 122 -2.62 34.32 3.63
C MET A 122 -1.34 34.50 2.87
N MET A 123 -1.18 35.64 2.34
CA MET A 123 0.05 36.00 1.66
C MET A 123 1.09 36.37 2.68
N GLY A 124 1.86 35.45 2.97
CA GLY A 124 3.04 35.76 3.70
C GLY A 124 4.10 36.21 2.77
#